data_113c4ecbfe9df37a53f3493d88d7973c
#
_entry.id   113c4ecbfe9df37a53f3493d88d7973c
#
_cell.length_a   1.000
_cell.length_b   1.000
_cell.length_c   1.000
_cell.angle_alpha   90.00
_cell.angle_beta   90.00
_cell.angle_gamma   90.00
#
_symmetry.space_group_name_H-M   'P 1'
#
loop_
_entity.id
_entity.type
_entity.pdbx_description
1 polymer ?
#
loop_
_entity_poly.entity_id
_entity_poly.type
_entity_poly.pdbx_seq_one_letter_code
_entity_poly.pdbx_strand_id
1 'polypeptide(L)'
;HMTQFTLSAFADEASPEFDRQIAALHRKHIPLMEIRGVDGKGILDLTDEELDVVEKKLAAGNIGISAIGSPIGKIGIEDDFAPHFEKFKRAVEIAKKLHTTRIRMFSFYIPEGKNPEIYHDTVIERIQKMVDYGEANGVHCCHENEKGIYGDTLERVEKLHKAIPALRCVFDPANYIQCGDDPAVNFKALAPIIDYMHIKDALFKDGSVVPAGEGDGSVPSILKALAETGKPYMLTLEPHLYDFSGLQNLQGEDVLHKRVYKDADEAFDVASDALHDILKTIE
;
A
#
# COMPACT_ATOMS: atom_id res chain seq x y z
N HIS A 1 -9.67 -25.26 8.31
CA HIS A 1 -8.33 -24.68 8.44
C HIS A 1 -8.38 -23.18 8.32
N MET A 2 -7.54 -22.56 9.10
CA MET A 2 -7.37 -21.12 9.05
C MET A 2 -6.52 -20.73 7.86
N THR A 3 -6.81 -19.58 7.29
CA THR A 3 -5.96 -18.97 6.29
C THR A 3 -4.57 -18.75 6.86
N GLN A 4 -3.57 -19.01 6.06
CA GLN A 4 -2.22 -18.57 6.37
C GLN A 4 -1.98 -17.22 5.72
N PHE A 5 -1.64 -16.24 6.52
CA PHE A 5 -1.27 -14.93 6.03
C PHE A 5 0.20 -14.91 5.65
N THR A 6 0.49 -14.33 4.48
CA THR A 6 1.86 -14.05 4.07
C THR A 6 2.17 -12.60 4.43
N LEU A 7 3.26 -12.39 5.16
CA LEU A 7 3.61 -11.05 5.65
C LEU A 7 4.58 -10.33 4.71
N SER A 8 4.30 -9.08 4.50
CA SER A 8 5.12 -8.12 3.76
C SER A 8 5.18 -6.82 4.55
N ALA A 9 6.09 -5.93 4.21
CA ALA A 9 6.14 -4.61 4.83
C ALA A 9 6.78 -3.57 3.92
N PHE A 10 6.41 -2.31 4.16
CA PHE A 10 7.16 -1.15 3.68
C PHE A 10 8.37 -0.96 4.59
N ALA A 11 9.45 -1.65 4.30
CA ALA A 11 10.65 -1.64 5.14
C ALA A 11 11.41 -0.30 5.08
N ASP A 12 11.10 0.57 4.11
CA ASP A 12 11.64 1.92 4.07
C ASP A 12 11.20 2.76 5.27
N GLU A 13 10.18 2.31 6.00
CA GLU A 13 9.77 2.96 7.24
C GLU A 13 10.68 2.59 8.43
N ALA A 14 11.49 1.55 8.32
CA ALA A 14 12.53 1.24 9.30
C ALA A 14 13.81 2.05 9.04
N SER A 15 14.17 2.25 7.76
CA SER A 15 15.35 2.98 7.35
C SER A 15 15.29 3.33 5.86
N PRO A 16 15.86 4.49 5.44
CA PRO A 16 16.06 4.76 4.01
C PRO A 16 17.14 3.85 3.40
N GLU A 17 18.08 3.34 4.20
CA GLU A 17 19.18 2.49 3.73
C GLU A 17 18.69 1.07 3.45
N PHE A 18 18.88 0.60 2.21
CA PHE A 18 18.31 -0.68 1.77
C PHE A 18 18.79 -1.87 2.57
N ASP A 19 20.09 -1.89 2.94
CA ASP A 19 20.63 -2.98 3.77
C ASP A 19 19.95 -3.05 5.13
N ARG A 20 19.60 -1.90 5.71
CA ARG A 20 18.90 -1.83 7.00
C ARG A 20 17.42 -2.21 6.85
N GLN A 21 16.83 -1.97 5.69
CA GLN A 21 15.47 -2.44 5.40
C GLN A 21 15.40 -3.97 5.44
N ILE A 22 16.36 -4.62 4.78
CA ILE A 22 16.44 -6.08 4.77
C ILE A 22 16.69 -6.61 6.19
N ALA A 23 17.57 -5.96 6.95
CA ALA A 23 17.85 -6.35 8.34
C ALA A 23 16.60 -6.25 9.22
N ALA A 24 15.78 -5.19 9.05
CA ALA A 24 14.54 -5.03 9.80
C ALA A 24 13.53 -6.14 9.49
N LEU A 25 13.40 -6.52 8.22
CA LEU A 25 12.52 -7.61 7.82
C LEU A 25 12.97 -8.95 8.45
N HIS A 26 14.27 -9.22 8.45
CA HIS A 26 14.83 -10.42 9.11
C HIS A 26 14.56 -10.41 10.60
N ARG A 27 14.80 -9.27 11.27
CA ARG A 27 14.59 -9.12 12.71
C ARG A 27 13.15 -9.43 13.11
N LYS A 28 12.18 -9.09 12.25
CA LYS A 28 10.75 -9.27 12.53
C LYS A 28 10.12 -10.45 11.80
N HIS A 29 10.91 -11.29 11.15
CA HIS A 29 10.45 -12.49 10.47
C HIS A 29 9.39 -12.20 9.39
N ILE A 30 9.63 -11.14 8.61
CA ILE A 30 8.77 -10.75 7.50
C ILE A 30 9.48 -11.11 6.19
N PRO A 31 8.93 -12.04 5.40
CA PRO A 31 9.66 -12.58 4.24
C PRO A 31 9.59 -11.71 2.98
N LEU A 32 8.65 -10.77 2.90
CA LEU A 32 8.41 -9.98 1.70
C LEU A 32 8.52 -8.48 1.99
N MET A 33 8.86 -7.73 0.95
CA MET A 33 8.91 -6.28 0.97
C MET A 33 7.95 -5.72 -0.07
N GLU A 34 7.13 -4.74 0.31
CA GLU A 34 6.51 -3.85 -0.67
C GLU A 34 7.51 -2.71 -0.89
N ILE A 35 8.18 -2.72 -2.03
CA ILE A 35 9.33 -1.83 -2.25
C ILE A 35 8.88 -0.45 -2.71
N ARG A 36 9.36 0.59 -2.03
CA ARG A 36 8.98 1.98 -2.29
C ARG A 36 10.20 2.89 -2.35
N GLY A 37 10.92 3.07 -1.26
CA GLY A 37 12.14 3.87 -1.20
C GLY A 37 13.37 2.99 -1.09
N VAL A 38 14.46 3.34 -1.79
CA VAL A 38 15.72 2.60 -1.80
C VAL A 38 16.88 3.59 -1.76
N ASP A 39 17.61 3.61 -0.64
CA ASP A 39 18.78 4.47 -0.46
C ASP A 39 18.51 5.94 -0.81
N GLY A 40 17.35 6.45 -0.38
CA GLY A 40 16.94 7.84 -0.59
C GLY A 40 16.30 8.13 -1.92
N LYS A 41 16.12 7.15 -2.80
CA LYS A 41 15.44 7.29 -4.08
C LYS A 41 14.11 6.54 -4.10
N GLY A 42 13.14 7.04 -4.86
CA GLY A 42 11.94 6.27 -5.15
C GLY A 42 12.26 5.09 -6.07
N ILE A 43 11.56 3.98 -5.90
CA ILE A 43 11.81 2.77 -6.69
C ILE A 43 11.76 3.01 -8.20
N LEU A 44 10.90 3.90 -8.69
CA LEU A 44 10.79 4.18 -10.11
C LEU A 44 11.93 5.03 -10.66
N ASP A 45 12.73 5.65 -9.77
CA ASP A 45 13.83 6.53 -10.14
C ASP A 45 15.19 5.81 -10.17
N LEU A 46 15.22 4.52 -9.85
CA LEU A 46 16.44 3.74 -9.89
C LEU A 46 16.88 3.46 -11.33
N THR A 47 18.17 3.52 -11.56
CA THR A 47 18.78 3.09 -12.82
C THR A 47 18.78 1.57 -12.93
N ASP A 48 19.05 1.04 -14.13
CA ASP A 48 19.14 -0.41 -14.31
C ASP A 48 20.29 -1.00 -13.48
N GLU A 49 21.42 -0.29 -13.36
CA GLU A 49 22.54 -0.72 -12.51
C GLU A 49 22.13 -0.77 -11.03
N GLU A 50 21.41 0.25 -10.56
CA GLU A 50 20.91 0.28 -9.18
C GLU A 50 19.92 -0.86 -8.93
N LEU A 51 19.06 -1.18 -9.89
CA LEU A 51 18.14 -2.31 -9.79
C LEU A 51 18.87 -3.65 -9.76
N ASP A 52 19.98 -3.80 -10.48
CA ASP A 52 20.81 -5.00 -10.41
C ASP A 52 21.36 -5.21 -8.99
N VAL A 53 21.80 -4.12 -8.33
CA VAL A 53 22.26 -4.17 -6.94
C VAL A 53 21.12 -4.57 -5.99
N VAL A 54 19.94 -3.98 -6.18
CA VAL A 54 18.74 -4.33 -5.40
C VAL A 54 18.44 -5.82 -5.52
N GLU A 55 18.40 -6.33 -6.74
CA GLU A 55 18.10 -7.74 -7.01
C GLU A 55 19.08 -8.66 -6.31
N LYS A 56 20.37 -8.35 -6.36
CA LYS A 56 21.41 -9.13 -5.67
C LYS A 56 21.25 -9.11 -4.17
N LYS A 57 20.96 -7.95 -3.58
CA LYS A 57 20.77 -7.81 -2.13
C LYS A 57 19.52 -8.56 -1.65
N LEU A 58 18.44 -8.52 -2.41
CA LEU A 58 17.23 -9.28 -2.11
C LEU A 58 17.49 -10.79 -2.14
N ALA A 59 18.21 -11.27 -3.15
CA ALA A 59 18.55 -12.67 -3.26
C ALA A 59 19.46 -13.13 -2.11
N ALA A 60 20.50 -12.35 -1.80
CA ALA A 60 21.42 -12.65 -0.69
C ALA A 60 20.70 -12.66 0.65
N GLY A 61 19.73 -11.76 0.84
CA GLY A 61 18.93 -11.66 2.07
C GLY A 61 17.74 -12.60 2.11
N ASN A 62 17.46 -13.32 1.02
CA ASN A 62 16.27 -14.17 0.92
C ASN A 62 14.96 -13.42 1.20
N ILE A 63 14.84 -12.22 0.65
CA ILE A 63 13.64 -11.38 0.75
C ILE A 63 13.01 -11.29 -0.65
N GLY A 64 11.73 -11.58 -0.74
CA GLY A 64 10.96 -11.41 -1.98
C GLY A 64 10.26 -10.06 -2.04
N ILE A 65 9.83 -9.67 -3.23
CA ILE A 65 9.04 -8.46 -3.43
C ILE A 65 7.57 -8.83 -3.58
N SER A 66 6.73 -8.30 -2.70
CA SER A 66 5.28 -8.53 -2.73
C SER A 66 4.59 -7.68 -3.79
N ALA A 67 5.01 -6.43 -3.89
CA ALA A 67 4.45 -5.45 -4.82
C ALA A 67 5.43 -4.29 -4.99
N ILE A 68 5.30 -3.57 -6.10
CA ILE A 68 5.95 -2.28 -6.25
C ILE A 68 5.04 -1.24 -5.57
N GLY A 69 5.50 -0.65 -4.47
CA GLY A 69 4.80 0.43 -3.78
C GLY A 69 4.99 1.75 -4.53
N SER A 70 4.38 1.86 -5.70
CA SER A 70 4.61 2.95 -6.63
C SER A 70 3.82 4.21 -6.30
N PRO A 71 4.26 5.39 -6.74
CA PRO A 71 3.48 6.62 -6.67
C PRO A 71 2.55 6.81 -7.89
N ILE A 72 2.38 5.79 -8.71
CA ILE A 72 1.51 5.90 -9.90
C ILE A 72 0.08 6.28 -9.48
N GLY A 73 -0.48 7.27 -10.15
CA GLY A 73 -1.77 7.85 -9.81
C GLY A 73 -1.71 8.99 -8.80
N LYS A 74 -0.53 9.32 -8.27
CA LYS A 74 -0.34 10.48 -7.38
C LYS A 74 0.09 11.72 -8.16
N ILE A 75 -0.65 12.03 -9.18
CA ILE A 75 -0.62 13.32 -9.88
C ILE A 75 -2.04 13.88 -9.89
N GLY A 76 -2.19 15.17 -10.18
CA GLY A 76 -3.51 15.77 -10.35
C GLY A 76 -4.23 15.21 -11.55
N ILE A 77 -5.55 15.06 -11.45
CA ILE A 77 -6.35 14.56 -12.57
C ILE A 77 -6.30 15.51 -13.79
N GLU A 78 -5.98 16.79 -13.55
CA GLU A 78 -5.87 17.76 -14.62
C GLU A 78 -4.46 17.84 -15.21
N ASP A 79 -3.49 17.11 -14.64
CA ASP A 79 -2.13 17.07 -15.18
C ASP A 79 -2.07 16.19 -16.44
N ASP A 80 -1.06 16.45 -17.27
CA ASP A 80 -0.83 15.66 -18.48
C ASP A 80 -0.50 14.20 -18.12
N PHE A 81 -1.24 13.27 -18.71
CA PHE A 81 -1.10 11.86 -18.42
C PHE A 81 0.02 11.16 -19.19
N ALA A 82 0.38 11.64 -20.38
CA ALA A 82 1.35 10.94 -21.23
C ALA A 82 2.71 10.68 -20.55
N PRO A 83 3.34 11.66 -19.87
CA PRO A 83 4.58 11.39 -19.12
C PRO A 83 4.36 10.41 -17.97
N HIS A 84 3.21 10.48 -17.32
CA HIS A 84 2.88 9.61 -16.20
C HIS A 84 2.68 8.15 -16.64
N PHE A 85 2.09 7.96 -17.82
CA PHE A 85 1.95 6.62 -18.40
C PHE A 85 3.32 6.00 -18.72
N GLU A 86 4.29 6.81 -19.16
CA GLU A 86 5.66 6.31 -19.36
C GLU A 86 6.30 5.88 -18.03
N LYS A 87 6.04 6.60 -16.94
CA LYS A 87 6.44 6.17 -15.59
C LYS A 87 5.81 4.84 -15.20
N PHE A 88 4.54 4.64 -15.53
CA PHE A 88 3.86 3.38 -15.27
C PHE A 88 4.53 2.23 -16.04
N LYS A 89 4.89 2.44 -17.30
CA LYS A 89 5.60 1.42 -18.08
C LYS A 89 6.93 1.04 -17.42
N ARG A 90 7.63 2.04 -16.85
CA ARG A 90 8.85 1.77 -16.08
C ARG A 90 8.54 0.91 -14.85
N ALA A 91 7.45 1.20 -14.16
CA ALA A 91 7.02 0.38 -13.01
C ALA A 91 6.78 -1.07 -13.42
N VAL A 92 6.20 -1.32 -14.59
CA VAL A 92 6.00 -2.66 -15.14
C VAL A 92 7.33 -3.38 -15.37
N GLU A 93 8.31 -2.69 -15.99
CA GLU A 93 9.66 -3.25 -16.18
C GLU A 93 10.29 -3.66 -14.86
N ILE A 94 10.20 -2.78 -13.85
CA ILE A 94 10.77 -3.02 -12.53
C ILE A 94 10.07 -4.19 -11.84
N ALA A 95 8.74 -4.27 -11.92
CA ALA A 95 7.99 -5.39 -11.36
C ALA A 95 8.46 -6.73 -11.93
N LYS A 96 8.63 -6.79 -13.25
CA LYS A 96 9.11 -8.01 -13.92
C LYS A 96 10.53 -8.35 -13.48
N LYS A 97 11.41 -7.37 -13.41
CA LYS A 97 12.80 -7.57 -13.00
C LYS A 97 12.89 -8.06 -11.55
N LEU A 98 12.06 -7.55 -10.66
CA LEU A 98 12.06 -7.93 -9.24
C LEU A 98 11.13 -9.11 -8.93
N HIS A 99 10.55 -9.74 -9.96
CA HIS A 99 9.73 -10.94 -9.85
C HIS A 99 8.46 -10.76 -9.02
N THR A 100 7.82 -9.60 -9.14
CA THR A 100 6.48 -9.38 -8.58
C THR A 100 5.46 -9.14 -9.69
N THR A 101 4.21 -9.52 -9.44
CA THR A 101 3.12 -9.30 -10.39
C THR A 101 2.21 -8.15 -9.97
N ARG A 102 2.54 -7.42 -8.90
CA ARG A 102 1.68 -6.38 -8.35
C ARG A 102 2.37 -5.02 -8.41
N ILE A 103 1.61 -4.00 -8.85
CA ILE A 103 1.98 -2.59 -8.74
C ILE A 103 0.87 -1.91 -7.95
N ARG A 104 1.18 -1.45 -6.71
CA ARG A 104 0.25 -0.61 -5.97
C ARG A 104 0.21 0.77 -6.63
N MET A 105 -1.01 1.30 -6.83
CA MET A 105 -1.22 2.57 -7.48
C MET A 105 -2.46 3.28 -6.92
N PHE A 106 -2.72 4.48 -7.42
CA PHE A 106 -3.76 5.39 -6.93
C PHE A 106 -4.61 5.92 -8.09
N SER A 107 -5.60 6.77 -7.81
CA SER A 107 -6.60 7.19 -8.78
C SER A 107 -6.70 8.71 -8.97
N PHE A 108 -5.58 9.39 -8.88
CA PHE A 108 -5.39 10.82 -9.17
C PHE A 108 -5.99 11.77 -8.15
N TYR A 109 -5.26 12.82 -7.82
CA TYR A 109 -5.73 13.89 -6.94
C TYR A 109 -6.85 14.68 -7.60
N ILE A 110 -7.92 14.88 -6.84
CA ILE A 110 -9.04 15.73 -7.25
C ILE A 110 -8.77 17.15 -6.76
N PRO A 111 -8.90 18.18 -7.61
CA PRO A 111 -8.70 19.57 -7.18
C PRO A 111 -9.64 19.91 -6.02
N GLU A 112 -9.11 20.63 -5.04
CA GLU A 112 -9.87 21.03 -3.86
C GLU A 112 -11.13 21.80 -4.25
N GLY A 113 -12.24 21.46 -3.62
CA GLY A 113 -13.53 22.09 -3.86
C GLY A 113 -14.25 21.62 -5.12
N LYS A 114 -13.66 20.72 -5.91
CA LYS A 114 -14.31 20.17 -7.10
C LYS A 114 -15.05 18.89 -6.77
N ASN A 115 -16.17 18.67 -7.46
CA ASN A 115 -16.90 17.42 -7.36
C ASN A 115 -16.12 16.30 -8.10
N PRO A 116 -15.70 15.24 -7.40
CA PRO A 116 -14.98 14.14 -8.04
C PRO A 116 -15.69 13.51 -9.22
N GLU A 117 -17.02 13.52 -9.23
CA GLU A 117 -17.83 12.89 -10.27
C GLU A 117 -17.61 13.50 -11.67
N ILE A 118 -17.21 14.78 -11.75
CA ILE A 118 -16.93 15.40 -13.05
C ILE A 118 -15.67 14.82 -13.71
N TYR A 119 -14.84 14.15 -12.92
CA TYR A 119 -13.60 13.54 -13.41
C TYR A 119 -13.69 12.03 -13.63
N HIS A 120 -14.84 11.43 -13.31
CA HIS A 120 -15.01 9.98 -13.32
C HIS A 120 -14.52 9.35 -14.64
N ASP A 121 -15.02 9.83 -15.77
CA ASP A 121 -14.68 9.24 -17.07
C ASP A 121 -13.19 9.33 -17.37
N THR A 122 -12.55 10.44 -17.04
CA THR A 122 -11.11 10.61 -17.24
C THR A 122 -10.31 9.65 -16.33
N VAL A 123 -10.71 9.51 -15.08
CA VAL A 123 -10.09 8.57 -14.14
C VAL A 123 -10.16 7.15 -14.67
N ILE A 124 -11.36 6.72 -15.08
CA ILE A 124 -11.56 5.36 -15.59
C ILE A 124 -10.75 5.13 -16.87
N GLU A 125 -10.75 6.05 -17.80
CA GLU A 125 -9.99 5.95 -19.06
C GLU A 125 -8.49 5.75 -18.78
N ARG A 126 -7.93 6.58 -17.91
CA ARG A 126 -6.50 6.52 -17.58
C ARG A 126 -6.12 5.24 -16.86
N ILE A 127 -6.92 4.83 -15.87
CA ILE A 127 -6.64 3.59 -15.13
C ILE A 127 -6.83 2.38 -16.04
N GLN A 128 -7.88 2.36 -16.88
CA GLN A 128 -8.07 1.27 -17.83
C GLN A 128 -6.88 1.11 -18.76
N LYS A 129 -6.31 2.22 -19.24
CA LYS A 129 -5.13 2.19 -20.10
C LYS A 129 -3.94 1.55 -19.39
N MET A 130 -3.72 1.88 -18.11
CA MET A 130 -2.66 1.29 -17.31
C MET A 130 -2.93 -0.20 -17.03
N VAL A 131 -4.15 -0.53 -16.67
CA VAL A 131 -4.56 -1.93 -16.41
C VAL A 131 -4.35 -2.79 -17.66
N ASP A 132 -4.79 -2.31 -18.83
CA ASP A 132 -4.63 -3.05 -20.08
C ASP A 132 -3.14 -3.31 -20.40
N TYR A 133 -2.31 -2.30 -20.23
CA TYR A 133 -0.86 -2.45 -20.46
C TYR A 133 -0.25 -3.42 -19.45
N GLY A 134 -0.59 -3.29 -18.18
CA GLY A 134 -0.10 -4.18 -17.13
C GLY A 134 -0.49 -5.63 -17.39
N GLU A 135 -1.78 -5.89 -17.65
CA GLU A 135 -2.27 -7.25 -17.90
C GLU A 135 -1.61 -7.88 -19.12
N ALA A 136 -1.38 -7.11 -20.17
CA ALA A 136 -0.67 -7.59 -21.36
C ALA A 136 0.79 -7.98 -21.06
N ASN A 137 1.35 -7.50 -19.95
CA ASN A 137 2.71 -7.80 -19.49
C ASN A 137 2.74 -8.70 -18.26
N GLY A 138 1.61 -9.30 -17.88
CA GLY A 138 1.52 -10.19 -16.72
C GLY A 138 1.63 -9.50 -15.38
N VAL A 139 1.31 -8.20 -15.31
CA VAL A 139 1.38 -7.40 -14.09
C VAL A 139 0.02 -6.78 -13.78
N HIS A 140 -0.37 -6.81 -12.51
CA HIS A 140 -1.67 -6.34 -12.06
C HIS A 140 -1.56 -4.97 -11.39
N CYS A 141 -2.45 -4.05 -11.77
CA CYS A 141 -2.64 -2.79 -11.03
C CYS A 141 -3.46 -3.07 -9.78
N CYS A 142 -2.97 -2.60 -8.64
CA CYS A 142 -3.62 -2.79 -7.34
C CYS A 142 -3.88 -1.41 -6.73
N HIS A 143 -5.16 -1.00 -6.72
CA HIS A 143 -5.55 0.33 -6.26
C HIS A 143 -5.70 0.37 -4.74
N GLU A 144 -5.03 1.32 -4.11
CA GLU A 144 -5.19 1.60 -2.69
C GLU A 144 -6.08 2.82 -2.48
N ASN A 145 -7.09 2.69 -1.60
CA ASN A 145 -7.92 3.80 -1.16
C ASN A 145 -7.09 4.82 -0.37
N GLU A 146 -7.29 6.12 -0.66
CA GLU A 146 -6.57 7.19 0.04
C GLU A 146 -7.33 8.50 -0.04
N LYS A 147 -7.17 9.33 0.98
CA LYS A 147 -7.75 10.67 1.02
C LYS A 147 -7.14 11.56 -0.07
N GLY A 148 -7.99 12.34 -0.74
CA GLY A 148 -7.58 13.32 -1.75
C GLY A 148 -7.57 12.81 -3.18
N ILE A 149 -7.57 11.50 -3.40
CA ILE A 149 -7.67 10.93 -4.74
C ILE A 149 -9.12 10.56 -5.04
N TYR A 150 -9.43 10.21 -6.29
CA TYR A 150 -10.79 9.84 -6.69
C TYR A 150 -11.33 8.67 -5.84
N GLY A 151 -10.56 7.62 -5.68
CA GLY A 151 -10.93 6.44 -4.90
C GLY A 151 -10.62 6.59 -3.42
N ASP A 152 -11.30 7.48 -2.72
CA ASP A 152 -11.08 7.79 -1.30
C ASP A 152 -12.09 7.08 -0.37
N THR A 153 -13.38 7.11 -0.70
CA THR A 153 -14.45 6.49 0.08
C THR A 153 -14.98 5.24 -0.60
N LEU A 154 -15.77 4.46 0.12
CA LEU A 154 -16.36 3.23 -0.41
C LEU A 154 -17.09 3.46 -1.73
N GLU A 155 -17.90 4.52 -1.81
CA GLU A 155 -18.69 4.81 -3.00
C GLU A 155 -17.84 4.86 -4.27
N ARG A 156 -16.74 5.62 -4.25
CA ARG A 156 -15.90 5.78 -5.44
C ARG A 156 -14.97 4.59 -5.65
N VAL A 157 -14.53 3.94 -4.59
CA VAL A 157 -13.76 2.68 -4.71
C VAL A 157 -14.62 1.62 -5.40
N GLU A 158 -15.88 1.47 -5.02
CA GLU A 158 -16.79 0.54 -5.68
C GLU A 158 -16.99 0.89 -7.16
N LYS A 159 -17.10 2.17 -7.49
CA LYS A 159 -17.21 2.62 -8.89
C LYS A 159 -15.98 2.23 -9.71
N LEU A 160 -14.78 2.38 -9.16
CA LEU A 160 -13.55 1.98 -9.82
C LEU A 160 -13.55 0.48 -10.16
N HIS A 161 -13.83 -0.35 -9.16
CA HIS A 161 -13.76 -1.80 -9.33
C HIS A 161 -14.91 -2.34 -10.20
N LYS A 162 -16.05 -1.70 -10.17
CA LYS A 162 -17.17 -2.06 -11.07
C LYS A 162 -16.83 -1.73 -12.52
N ALA A 163 -16.21 -0.57 -12.75
CA ALA A 163 -15.86 -0.12 -14.11
C ALA A 163 -14.66 -0.91 -14.67
N ILE A 164 -13.74 -1.34 -13.83
CA ILE A 164 -12.47 -1.97 -14.23
C ILE A 164 -12.31 -3.27 -13.44
N PRO A 165 -12.92 -4.39 -13.87
CA PRO A 165 -12.88 -5.65 -13.13
C PRO A 165 -11.47 -6.23 -12.93
N ALA A 166 -10.52 -5.94 -13.82
CA ALA A 166 -9.14 -6.42 -13.68
C ALA A 166 -8.32 -5.62 -12.67
N LEU A 167 -8.80 -4.43 -12.26
CA LEU A 167 -8.16 -3.65 -11.22
C LEU A 167 -8.32 -4.37 -9.88
N ARG A 168 -7.22 -4.60 -9.17
CA ARG A 168 -7.24 -5.28 -7.87
C ARG A 168 -7.38 -4.29 -6.73
N CYS A 169 -7.94 -4.76 -5.62
CA CYS A 169 -8.26 -3.93 -4.47
C CYS A 169 -7.24 -4.13 -3.34
N VAL A 170 -6.58 -3.05 -2.95
CA VAL A 170 -5.79 -2.97 -1.73
C VAL A 170 -6.61 -2.24 -0.68
N PHE A 171 -6.84 -2.87 0.45
CA PHE A 171 -7.67 -2.30 1.52
C PHE A 171 -6.78 -1.73 2.62
N ASP A 172 -6.92 -0.42 2.89
CA ASP A 172 -6.21 0.28 3.96
C ASP A 172 -7.23 0.86 4.96
N PRO A 173 -7.38 0.25 6.15
CA PRO A 173 -8.38 0.71 7.11
C PRO A 173 -8.13 2.12 7.63
N ALA A 174 -6.88 2.50 7.88
CA ALA A 174 -6.56 3.83 8.39
C ALA A 174 -6.92 4.93 7.39
N ASN A 175 -6.69 4.68 6.10
CA ASN A 175 -7.02 5.66 5.06
C ASN A 175 -8.54 5.90 4.99
N TYR A 176 -9.36 4.88 5.20
CA TYR A 176 -10.81 5.07 5.29
C TYR A 176 -11.21 5.93 6.49
N ILE A 177 -10.61 5.67 7.65
CA ILE A 177 -10.86 6.49 8.86
C ILE A 177 -10.58 7.96 8.57
N GLN A 178 -9.49 8.26 7.90
CA GLN A 178 -9.10 9.64 7.57
C GLN A 178 -10.06 10.31 6.59
N CYS A 179 -10.88 9.53 5.89
CA CYS A 179 -11.96 10.02 5.03
C CYS A 179 -13.33 10.03 5.73
N GLY A 180 -13.40 9.63 6.98
CA GLY A 180 -14.64 9.57 7.73
C GLY A 180 -15.49 8.32 7.49
N ASP A 181 -14.96 7.33 6.77
CA ASP A 181 -15.64 6.05 6.55
C ASP A 181 -15.33 5.07 7.67
N ASP A 182 -16.27 4.18 7.96
CA ASP A 182 -16.09 3.08 8.91
C ASP A 182 -15.44 1.88 8.19
N PRO A 183 -14.21 1.51 8.55
CA PRO A 183 -13.54 0.37 7.91
C PRO A 183 -14.30 -0.94 7.99
N ALA A 184 -15.02 -1.19 9.08
CA ALA A 184 -15.80 -2.42 9.23
C ALA A 184 -16.91 -2.51 8.18
N VAL A 185 -17.59 -1.39 7.92
CA VAL A 185 -18.63 -1.30 6.88
C VAL A 185 -18.01 -1.50 5.50
N ASN A 186 -16.93 -0.80 5.22
CA ASN A 186 -16.25 -0.87 3.92
C ASN A 186 -15.67 -2.26 3.67
N PHE A 187 -15.11 -2.89 4.69
CA PHE A 187 -14.61 -4.25 4.58
C PHE A 187 -15.72 -5.23 4.17
N LYS A 188 -16.88 -5.14 4.81
CA LYS A 188 -18.00 -6.03 4.50
C LYS A 188 -18.42 -5.92 3.03
N ALA A 189 -18.41 -4.70 2.50
CA ALA A 189 -18.76 -4.45 1.09
C ALA A 189 -17.67 -4.94 0.13
N LEU A 190 -16.39 -4.75 0.47
CA LEU A 190 -15.27 -5.01 -0.43
C LEU A 190 -14.62 -6.38 -0.26
N ALA A 191 -14.97 -7.12 0.82
CA ALA A 191 -14.34 -8.42 1.12
C ALA A 191 -14.23 -9.36 -0.09
N PRO A 192 -15.26 -9.49 -0.95
CA PRO A 192 -15.18 -10.38 -2.10
C PRO A 192 -14.09 -10.02 -3.13
N ILE A 193 -13.63 -8.78 -3.16
CA ILE A 193 -12.69 -8.30 -4.17
C ILE A 193 -11.32 -7.90 -3.59
N ILE A 194 -11.13 -7.95 -2.28
CA ILE A 194 -9.83 -7.61 -1.68
C ILE A 194 -8.76 -8.58 -2.17
N ASP A 195 -7.71 -8.02 -2.76
CA ASP A 195 -6.52 -8.77 -3.16
C ASP A 195 -5.54 -8.90 -2.00
N TYR A 196 -5.18 -7.77 -1.37
CA TYR A 196 -4.36 -7.78 -0.17
C TYR A 196 -4.62 -6.56 0.70
N MET A 197 -4.08 -6.60 1.92
CA MET A 197 -4.30 -5.56 2.92
C MET A 197 -3.05 -4.74 3.15
N HIS A 198 -3.21 -3.44 3.35
CA HIS A 198 -2.23 -2.65 4.11
C HIS A 198 -2.65 -2.66 5.57
N ILE A 199 -1.72 -2.96 6.44
CA ILE A 199 -1.96 -2.98 7.88
C ILE A 199 -1.51 -1.65 8.46
N LYS A 200 -2.48 -0.79 8.68
CA LYS A 200 -2.32 0.52 9.26
C LYS A 200 -3.62 0.87 9.99
N ASP A 201 -3.50 1.37 11.19
CA ASP A 201 -4.65 1.69 12.06
C ASP A 201 -4.65 3.16 12.44
N ALA A 202 -5.81 3.70 12.75
CA ALA A 202 -5.94 5.11 13.11
C ALA A 202 -7.15 5.33 14.02
N LEU A 203 -7.23 6.52 14.62
CA LEU A 203 -8.33 6.91 15.46
C LEU A 203 -9.29 7.85 14.71
N PHE A 204 -10.59 7.62 14.84
CA PHE A 204 -11.61 8.52 14.29
C PHE A 204 -11.49 9.93 14.88
N LYS A 205 -11.09 10.00 16.13
CA LYS A 205 -11.02 11.25 16.89
C LYS A 205 -10.24 12.34 16.17
N ASP A 206 -9.09 12.00 15.61
CA ASP A 206 -8.17 12.97 15.02
C ASP A 206 -7.42 12.45 13.78
N GLY A 207 -7.68 11.21 13.35
CA GLY A 207 -6.97 10.58 12.23
C GLY A 207 -5.55 10.13 12.56
N SER A 208 -5.14 10.22 13.83
CA SER A 208 -3.78 9.84 14.21
C SER A 208 -3.57 8.34 14.04
N VAL A 209 -2.38 7.97 13.51
CA VAL A 209 -1.99 6.58 13.28
C VAL A 209 -1.49 5.98 14.59
N VAL A 210 -1.94 4.77 14.87
CA VAL A 210 -1.59 4.01 16.07
C VAL A 210 -1.23 2.58 15.65
N PRO A 211 -0.54 1.82 16.52
CA PRO A 211 -0.29 0.40 16.22
C PRO A 211 -1.59 -0.36 15.97
N ALA A 212 -1.52 -1.35 15.08
CA ALA A 212 -2.69 -2.14 14.69
C ALA A 212 -3.38 -2.76 15.92
N GLY A 213 -4.70 -2.62 15.97
CA GLY A 213 -5.51 -3.10 17.10
C GLY A 213 -5.74 -2.06 18.17
N GLU A 214 -4.99 -0.96 18.19
CA GLU A 214 -5.17 0.13 19.15
C GLU A 214 -6.07 1.25 18.62
N GLY A 215 -6.48 1.19 17.37
CA GLY A 215 -7.30 2.20 16.72
C GLY A 215 -8.71 1.72 16.43
N ASP A 216 -9.36 2.50 15.57
CA ASP A 216 -10.76 2.29 15.17
C ASP A 216 -10.89 1.56 13.83
N GLY A 217 -9.79 1.00 13.32
CA GLY A 217 -9.74 0.34 12.00
C GLY A 217 -10.34 -1.05 11.95
N SER A 218 -10.80 -1.59 13.06
CA SER A 218 -11.36 -2.94 13.15
C SER A 218 -10.39 -4.03 12.67
N VAL A 219 -9.08 -3.77 12.78
CA VAL A 219 -8.05 -4.65 12.22
C VAL A 219 -8.15 -6.09 12.74
N PRO A 220 -8.29 -6.34 14.06
CA PRO A 220 -8.41 -7.71 14.53
C PRO A 220 -9.61 -8.45 13.96
N SER A 221 -10.78 -7.83 13.90
CA SER A 221 -11.98 -8.47 13.37
C SER A 221 -11.91 -8.68 11.86
N ILE A 222 -11.31 -7.76 11.12
CA ILE A 222 -11.09 -7.90 9.68
C ILE A 222 -10.17 -9.09 9.40
N LEU A 223 -9.05 -9.19 10.12
CA LEU A 223 -8.11 -10.30 9.92
C LEU A 223 -8.73 -11.64 10.30
N LYS A 224 -9.54 -11.66 11.36
CA LYS A 224 -10.28 -12.86 11.73
C LYS A 224 -11.25 -13.30 10.63
N ALA A 225 -11.99 -12.34 10.07
CA ALA A 225 -12.92 -12.64 8.98
C ALA A 225 -12.20 -13.15 7.73
N LEU A 226 -11.05 -12.57 7.38
CA LEU A 226 -10.24 -13.06 6.26
C LEU A 226 -9.72 -14.48 6.52
N ALA A 227 -9.25 -14.74 7.74
CA ALA A 227 -8.79 -16.08 8.12
C ALA A 227 -9.89 -17.14 7.98
N GLU A 228 -11.11 -16.80 8.36
CA GLU A 228 -12.25 -17.71 8.28
C GLU A 228 -12.65 -18.08 6.86
N THR A 229 -12.23 -17.32 5.85
CA THR A 229 -12.50 -17.66 4.44
C THR A 229 -11.73 -18.90 3.98
N GLY A 230 -10.63 -19.25 4.63
CA GLY A 230 -9.73 -20.32 4.20
C GLY A 230 -8.86 -19.95 2.98
N LYS A 231 -8.99 -18.73 2.44
CA LYS A 231 -8.20 -18.27 1.30
C LYS A 231 -6.89 -17.62 1.77
N PRO A 232 -5.81 -17.74 0.99
CA PRO A 232 -4.56 -17.06 1.34
C PRO A 232 -4.69 -15.55 1.10
N TYR A 233 -4.15 -14.77 2.03
CA TYR A 233 -4.06 -13.30 1.87
C TYR A 233 -2.67 -12.83 2.26
N MET A 234 -2.21 -11.79 1.57
CA MET A 234 -1.00 -11.08 1.90
C MET A 234 -1.34 -9.86 2.76
N LEU A 235 -0.54 -9.62 3.78
CA LEU A 235 -0.67 -8.46 4.65
C LEU A 235 0.61 -7.65 4.55
N THR A 236 0.52 -6.42 4.06
CA THR A 236 1.67 -5.51 4.03
C THR A 236 1.58 -4.54 5.19
N LEU A 237 2.52 -4.63 6.12
CA LEU A 237 2.64 -3.70 7.23
C LEU A 237 3.08 -2.32 6.72
N GLU A 238 2.30 -1.29 7.04
CA GLU A 238 2.62 0.11 6.73
C GLU A 238 2.51 0.93 8.01
N PRO A 239 3.58 1.01 8.83
CA PRO A 239 3.51 1.55 10.18
C PRO A 239 2.97 2.98 10.30
N HIS A 240 3.51 3.93 9.54
CA HIS A 240 3.24 5.36 9.64
C HIS A 240 3.27 5.89 11.09
N LEU A 241 4.12 5.29 11.93
CA LEU A 241 4.27 5.64 13.34
C LEU A 241 5.41 6.60 13.58
N TYR A 242 6.32 6.77 12.62
CA TYR A 242 7.49 7.62 12.71
C TYR A 242 7.71 8.34 11.38
N ASP A 243 8.09 9.62 11.44
CA ASP A 243 8.33 10.38 10.23
C ASP A 243 9.58 9.88 9.50
N PHE A 244 9.44 9.60 8.21
CA PHE A 244 10.55 9.26 7.35
C PHE A 244 10.50 10.15 6.10
N SER A 245 11.65 10.32 5.44
CA SER A 245 11.82 11.30 4.36
C SER A 245 10.86 11.13 3.18
N GLY A 246 10.38 9.92 2.92
CA GLY A 246 9.44 9.63 1.83
C GLY A 246 7.97 9.85 2.18
N LEU A 247 7.61 9.88 3.47
CA LEU A 247 6.22 9.86 3.88
C LEU A 247 5.45 11.12 3.48
N GLN A 248 5.99 12.29 3.77
CA GLN A 248 5.37 13.57 3.42
C GLN A 248 5.27 13.76 1.91
N ASN A 249 6.29 13.33 1.18
CA ASN A 249 6.31 13.45 -0.29
C ASN A 249 5.30 12.52 -0.96
N LEU A 250 4.95 11.39 -0.31
CA LEU A 250 4.02 10.42 -0.86
C LEU A 250 2.57 10.80 -0.64
N GLN A 251 2.24 11.42 0.50
CA GLN A 251 0.87 11.67 0.89
C GLN A 251 0.43 13.13 0.77
N GLY A 252 1.36 14.07 0.79
CA GLY A 252 1.05 15.50 0.69
C GLY A 252 0.24 16.05 1.85
N GLU A 253 0.20 15.35 2.98
CA GLU A 253 -0.54 15.76 4.17
C GLU A 253 0.23 15.44 5.45
N ASP A 254 -0.13 16.11 6.55
CA ASP A 254 0.52 15.89 7.85
C ASP A 254 0.17 14.52 8.42
N VAL A 255 1.18 13.85 8.97
CA VAL A 255 1.01 12.57 9.68
C VAL A 255 0.99 12.87 11.17
N LEU A 256 -0.09 12.44 11.83
CA LEU A 256 -0.26 12.60 13.28
C LEU A 256 0.20 11.33 14.01
N HIS A 257 0.97 11.52 15.08
CA HIS A 257 1.49 10.42 15.91
C HIS A 257 0.99 10.53 17.34
N LYS A 258 0.49 9.42 17.88
CA LYS A 258 0.04 9.31 19.28
C LYS A 258 1.18 9.09 20.25
N ARG A 259 2.24 8.44 19.80
CA ARG A 259 3.40 8.07 20.60
C ARG A 259 4.66 8.67 20.04
N VAL A 260 5.62 8.86 20.94
CA VAL A 260 6.99 9.24 20.55
C VAL A 260 7.83 7.98 20.52
N TYR A 261 8.54 7.75 19.43
CA TYR A 261 9.43 6.63 19.25
C TYR A 261 10.88 7.12 19.24
N LYS A 262 11.78 6.29 19.73
CA LYS A 262 13.21 6.60 19.77
C LYS A 262 13.77 6.83 18.37
N ASP A 263 13.41 5.96 17.44
CA ASP A 263 13.85 6.00 16.05
C ASP A 263 12.87 5.22 15.16
N ALA A 264 13.14 5.20 13.86
CA ALA A 264 12.31 4.52 12.89
C ALA A 264 12.31 2.99 13.11
N ASP A 265 13.45 2.41 13.49
CA ASP A 265 13.53 0.97 13.77
C ASP A 265 12.62 0.58 14.92
N GLU A 266 12.59 1.36 16.01
CA GLU A 266 11.69 1.09 17.13
C GLU A 266 10.23 1.15 16.70
N ALA A 267 9.86 2.18 15.95
CA ALA A 267 8.48 2.33 15.45
C ALA A 267 8.09 1.16 14.54
N PHE A 268 8.99 0.74 13.67
CA PHE A 268 8.77 -0.42 12.80
C PHE A 268 8.57 -1.69 13.62
N ASP A 269 9.41 -1.90 14.63
CA ASP A 269 9.34 -3.07 15.49
C ASP A 269 8.02 -3.11 16.28
N VAL A 270 7.61 -1.97 16.84
CA VAL A 270 6.34 -1.87 17.56
C VAL A 270 5.16 -2.19 16.63
N ALA A 271 5.16 -1.65 15.42
CA ALA A 271 4.11 -1.94 14.45
C ALA A 271 4.07 -3.42 14.06
N SER A 272 5.22 -4.03 13.86
CA SER A 272 5.34 -5.45 13.54
C SER A 272 4.86 -6.33 14.69
N ASP A 273 5.25 -6.00 15.92
CA ASP A 273 4.85 -6.76 17.09
C ASP A 273 3.33 -6.70 17.30
N ALA A 274 2.72 -5.53 17.07
CA ALA A 274 1.26 -5.37 17.15
C ALA A 274 0.53 -6.29 16.17
N LEU A 275 1.02 -6.38 14.93
CA LEU A 275 0.44 -7.29 13.94
C LEU A 275 0.63 -8.75 14.34
N HIS A 276 1.83 -9.13 14.76
CA HIS A 276 2.09 -10.51 15.21
C HIS A 276 1.21 -10.89 16.40
N ASP A 277 0.98 -9.98 17.34
CA ASP A 277 0.12 -10.22 18.48
C ASP A 277 -1.33 -10.49 18.07
N ILE A 278 -1.84 -9.74 17.08
CA ILE A 278 -3.18 -9.98 16.54
C ILE A 278 -3.25 -11.37 15.90
N LEU A 279 -2.25 -11.72 15.08
CA LEU A 279 -2.24 -12.98 14.36
C LEU A 279 -2.20 -14.19 15.33
N LYS A 280 -1.52 -14.05 16.46
CA LYS A 280 -1.51 -15.10 17.50
C LYS A 280 -2.90 -15.38 18.08
N THR A 281 -3.77 -14.37 18.13
CA THR A 281 -5.13 -14.54 18.64
C THR A 281 -6.05 -15.27 17.67
N ILE A 282 -5.65 -15.35 16.40
CA ILE A 282 -6.45 -15.95 15.32
C ILE A 282 -6.09 -17.43 15.10
N GLU A 283 -4.88 -17.80 15.42
CA GLU A 283 -4.38 -19.18 15.26
C GLU A 283 -5.09 -20.20 16.15
#